data_44da26e63e58007c1d671a8ab19a847a
#
_entry.id   44da26e63e58007c1d671a8ab19a847a
#
_cell.length_a   1.000
_cell.length_b   1.000
_cell.length_c   1.000
_cell.angle_alpha   90.00
_cell.angle_beta   90.00
_cell.angle_gamma   90.00
#
_symmetry.space_group_name_H-M   'P 1'
#
loop_
_entity.id
_entity.type
_entity.pdbx_description
1 polymer ?
#
loop_
_entity_poly.entity_id
_entity_poly.type
_entity_poly.pdbx_seq_one_letter_code
_entity_poly.pdbx_strand_id
1 'polypeptide(L)'
;MMFLARKKHMKWQRGKIVEIITKEDGRLKYKVSFEEKGKILVSGCHIAFDTTPKVEHLFVGTWVVVQCQDNKFRFRPGVLAELPSRKNHFRFLVFMDDHTPVYVGLPFFHLVCRPLENMLDDIPGGLHKHFMEQYMKDWPYPHLTKYRVGQSLNAEYLGEQQSCEVQAIDCSLIQVVFQADHHREWIYRGSIRLEHAQARFLELSVRTEAMNESDSD
;
A
#
# COMPACT_ATOMS: atom_id res chain seq x y z
N MET A 1 -21.00 -16.50 7.67
CA MET A 1 -20.54 -15.29 6.96
C MET A 1 -19.08 -15.48 6.61
N MET A 2 -18.67 -15.19 5.37
CA MET A 2 -17.28 -15.27 4.94
C MET A 2 -16.58 -13.93 5.20
N PHE A 3 -15.31 -14.01 5.50
CA PHE A 3 -14.43 -12.88 5.70
C PHE A 3 -13.11 -13.14 4.98
N LEU A 4 -12.34 -12.07 4.78
CA LEU A 4 -10.94 -12.19 4.40
C LEU A 4 -10.10 -12.10 5.67
N ALA A 5 -9.09 -12.95 5.81
CA ALA A 5 -8.21 -12.94 6.97
C ALA A 5 -6.75 -13.12 6.58
N ARG A 6 -5.87 -12.48 7.32
CA ARG A 6 -4.42 -12.57 7.12
C ARG A 6 -3.89 -13.94 7.57
N LYS A 7 -3.51 -14.77 6.62
CA LYS A 7 -2.85 -16.06 6.89
C LYS A 7 -1.35 -15.88 7.15
N LYS A 8 -0.72 -14.97 6.40
CA LYS A 8 0.66 -14.49 6.55
C LYS A 8 0.71 -13.03 6.11
N HIS A 9 1.82 -12.35 6.39
CA HIS A 9 2.09 -11.04 5.80
C HIS A 9 1.94 -11.10 4.28
N MET A 10 1.27 -10.14 3.67
CA MET A 10 0.95 -10.07 2.23
C MET A 10 0.11 -11.23 1.68
N LYS A 11 -0.40 -12.13 2.50
CA LYS A 11 -1.26 -13.23 2.06
C LYS A 11 -2.55 -13.30 2.89
N TRP A 12 -3.64 -12.81 2.31
CA TRP A 12 -4.98 -12.89 2.86
C TRP A 12 -5.83 -13.87 2.04
N GLN A 13 -6.75 -14.55 2.69
CA GLN A 13 -7.61 -15.55 2.08
C GLN A 13 -9.00 -15.51 2.71
N ARG A 14 -10.01 -16.03 1.97
CA ARG A 14 -11.35 -16.24 2.52
C ARG A 14 -11.35 -17.30 3.61
N GLY A 15 -12.13 -17.05 4.65
CA GLY A 15 -12.30 -17.96 5.77
C GLY A 15 -13.55 -17.64 6.57
N LYS A 16 -13.86 -18.52 7.51
CA LYS A 16 -14.97 -18.36 8.45
C LYS A 16 -14.44 -18.11 9.86
N ILE A 17 -15.01 -17.13 10.55
CA ILE A 17 -14.80 -16.96 11.99
C ILE A 17 -15.55 -18.10 12.69
N VAL A 18 -14.82 -18.94 13.40
CA VAL A 18 -15.38 -20.11 14.12
C VAL A 18 -15.47 -19.87 15.62
N GLU A 19 -14.72 -18.90 16.15
CA GLU A 19 -14.67 -18.58 17.56
C GLU A 19 -14.17 -17.15 17.77
N ILE A 20 -14.74 -16.44 18.74
CA ILE A 20 -14.25 -15.13 19.20
C ILE A 20 -13.77 -15.30 20.63
N ILE A 21 -12.52 -14.93 20.88
CA ILE A 21 -11.85 -15.08 22.18
C ILE A 21 -11.56 -13.69 22.74
N THR A 22 -12.10 -13.40 23.92
CA THR A 22 -11.74 -12.21 24.67
C THR A 22 -10.52 -12.51 25.53
N LYS A 23 -9.44 -11.72 25.36
CA LYS A 23 -8.23 -11.79 26.18
C LYS A 23 -8.48 -11.13 27.55
N GLU A 24 -7.62 -11.41 28.53
CA GLU A 24 -7.69 -10.81 29.88
C GLU A 24 -7.65 -9.27 29.84
N ASP A 25 -6.94 -8.70 28.87
CA ASP A 25 -6.85 -7.26 28.61
C ASP A 25 -8.05 -6.68 27.84
N GLY A 26 -9.12 -7.45 27.64
CA GLY A 26 -10.33 -7.06 26.91
C GLY A 26 -10.19 -7.08 25.38
N ARG A 27 -8.99 -7.34 24.81
CA ARG A 27 -8.79 -7.42 23.37
C ARG A 27 -9.44 -8.67 22.77
N LEU A 28 -10.11 -8.48 21.62
CA LEU A 28 -10.72 -9.58 20.88
C LEU A 28 -9.72 -10.23 19.91
N LYS A 29 -9.71 -11.55 19.92
CA LYS A 29 -9.04 -12.40 18.92
C LYS A 29 -10.08 -13.27 18.22
N TYR A 30 -9.86 -13.52 16.95
CA TYR A 30 -10.76 -14.24 16.07
C TYR A 30 -10.06 -15.48 15.55
N LYS A 31 -10.66 -16.64 15.85
CA LYS A 31 -10.19 -17.90 15.29
C LYS A 31 -10.84 -18.10 13.94
N VAL A 32 -10.04 -18.11 12.90
CA VAL A 32 -10.48 -18.21 11.51
C VAL A 32 -10.11 -19.59 10.95
N SER A 33 -11.08 -20.27 10.35
CA SER A 33 -10.90 -21.50 9.58
C SER A 33 -10.91 -21.18 8.09
N PHE A 34 -9.86 -21.54 7.37
CA PHE A 34 -9.74 -21.37 5.93
C PHE A 34 -10.26 -22.59 5.16
N GLU A 35 -10.63 -22.40 3.89
CA GLU A 35 -11.02 -23.51 3.00
C GLU A 35 -9.83 -24.47 2.76
N GLU A 36 -8.65 -23.93 2.55
CA GLU A 36 -7.41 -24.71 2.64
C GLU A 36 -7.15 -25.02 4.12
N LYS A 37 -6.85 -26.27 4.45
CA LYS A 37 -6.64 -26.76 5.83
C LYS A 37 -5.88 -25.77 6.71
N GLY A 38 -6.42 -25.50 7.86
CA GLY A 38 -5.79 -24.71 8.92
C GLY A 38 -6.75 -23.76 9.62
N LYS A 39 -6.44 -23.52 10.89
CA LYS A 39 -7.09 -22.50 11.72
C LYS A 39 -6.00 -21.61 12.29
N ILE A 40 -6.23 -20.30 12.28
CA ILE A 40 -5.32 -19.33 12.90
C ILE A 40 -6.10 -18.37 13.80
N LEU A 41 -5.38 -17.78 14.73
CA LEU A 41 -5.90 -16.74 15.61
C LEU A 41 -5.38 -15.38 15.15
N VAL A 42 -6.28 -14.48 14.82
CA VAL A 42 -5.93 -13.14 14.29
C VAL A 42 -6.61 -12.03 15.09
N SER A 43 -6.05 -10.83 14.99
CA SER A 43 -6.64 -9.59 15.51
C SER A 43 -7.70 -9.07 14.54
N GLY A 44 -8.59 -8.19 15.02
CA GLY A 44 -9.61 -7.56 14.16
C GLY A 44 -9.07 -6.71 13.02
N CYS A 45 -7.86 -6.14 13.18
CA CYS A 45 -7.16 -5.43 12.12
C CYS A 45 -6.62 -6.36 11.01
N HIS A 46 -6.63 -7.66 11.22
CA HIS A 46 -6.23 -8.68 10.24
C HIS A 46 -7.41 -9.47 9.68
N ILE A 47 -8.61 -8.88 9.73
CA ILE A 47 -9.86 -9.38 9.13
C ILE A 47 -10.44 -8.25 8.28
N ALA A 48 -10.94 -8.60 7.09
CA ALA A 48 -11.68 -7.68 6.22
C ALA A 48 -13.03 -8.27 5.83
N PHE A 49 -13.99 -7.40 5.53
CA PHE A 49 -15.30 -7.80 5.04
C PHE A 49 -15.20 -8.39 3.63
N ASP A 50 -15.79 -9.56 3.39
CA ASP A 50 -15.90 -10.12 2.02
C ASP A 50 -17.13 -9.56 1.30
N THR A 51 -17.23 -8.24 1.27
CA THR A 51 -18.30 -7.47 0.61
C THR A 51 -17.71 -6.23 -0.06
N THR A 52 -18.34 -5.78 -1.13
CA THR A 52 -17.99 -4.51 -1.77
C THR A 52 -18.23 -3.35 -0.80
N PRO A 53 -17.23 -2.50 -0.55
CA PRO A 53 -17.38 -1.36 0.35
C PRO A 53 -18.32 -0.30 -0.24
N LYS A 54 -18.96 0.46 0.64
CA LYS A 54 -19.70 1.66 0.24
C LYS A 54 -18.74 2.82 0.03
N VAL A 55 -18.92 3.56 -1.06
CA VAL A 55 -18.03 4.68 -1.45
C VAL A 55 -17.94 5.75 -0.35
N GLU A 56 -19.03 6.00 0.36
CA GLU A 56 -19.11 6.96 1.46
C GLU A 56 -18.16 6.64 2.65
N HIS A 57 -17.68 5.41 2.76
CA HIS A 57 -16.73 4.98 3.79
C HIS A 57 -15.27 5.02 3.31
N LEU A 58 -15.02 5.48 2.08
CA LEU A 58 -13.71 5.46 1.46
C LEU A 58 -13.08 6.84 1.49
N PHE A 59 -11.90 6.94 2.05
CA PHE A 59 -11.05 8.14 2.07
C PHE A 59 -9.59 7.75 1.91
N VAL A 60 -8.76 8.71 1.53
CA VAL A 60 -7.31 8.49 1.45
C VAL A 60 -6.79 8.15 2.84
N GLY A 61 -6.00 7.08 2.92
CA GLY A 61 -5.56 6.50 4.18
C GLY A 61 -6.40 5.31 4.65
N THR A 62 -7.52 4.99 4.02
CA THR A 62 -8.30 3.79 4.37
C THR A 62 -7.50 2.53 4.11
N TRP A 63 -7.44 1.66 5.12
CA TRP A 63 -6.78 0.36 5.00
C TRP A 63 -7.70 -0.66 4.35
N VAL A 64 -7.23 -1.25 3.26
CA VAL A 64 -7.99 -2.14 2.39
C VAL A 64 -7.23 -3.42 2.09
N VAL A 65 -7.96 -4.41 1.60
CA VAL A 65 -7.40 -5.67 1.10
C VAL A 65 -7.84 -5.84 -0.35
N VAL A 66 -6.88 -5.96 -1.25
CA VAL A 66 -7.08 -5.98 -2.70
C VAL A 66 -6.96 -7.39 -3.23
N GLN A 67 -7.91 -7.79 -4.09
CA GLN A 67 -7.86 -9.07 -4.80
C GLN A 67 -6.73 -9.06 -5.83
N CYS A 68 -5.89 -10.09 -5.84
CA CYS A 68 -4.81 -10.22 -6.81
C CYS A 68 -5.38 -10.52 -8.22
N GLN A 69 -4.83 -9.89 -9.24
CA GLN A 69 -5.27 -10.09 -10.62
C GLN A 69 -4.88 -11.47 -11.17
N ASP A 70 -3.72 -11.98 -10.75
CA ASP A 70 -3.17 -13.28 -11.14
C ASP A 70 -3.86 -14.46 -10.44
N ASN A 71 -4.47 -14.21 -9.29
CA ASN A 71 -5.14 -15.26 -8.52
C ASN A 71 -6.29 -14.68 -7.68
N LYS A 72 -7.53 -14.91 -8.12
CA LYS A 72 -8.76 -14.45 -7.46
C LYS A 72 -9.00 -14.97 -6.05
N PHE A 73 -8.25 -15.99 -5.61
CA PHE A 73 -8.32 -16.53 -4.24
C PHE A 73 -7.29 -15.91 -3.29
N ARG A 74 -6.41 -15.05 -3.81
CA ARG A 74 -5.39 -14.35 -3.05
C ARG A 74 -5.71 -12.87 -2.95
N PHE A 75 -5.46 -12.34 -1.76
CA PHE A 75 -5.67 -10.93 -1.47
C PHE A 75 -4.43 -10.38 -0.77
N ARG A 76 -4.16 -9.08 -0.95
CA ARG A 76 -3.00 -8.39 -0.40
C ARG A 76 -3.44 -7.08 0.26
N PRO A 77 -2.84 -6.70 1.40
CA PRO A 77 -3.19 -5.47 2.10
C PRO A 77 -2.55 -4.25 1.43
N GLY A 78 -3.19 -3.12 1.61
CA GLY A 78 -2.69 -1.82 1.15
C GLY A 78 -3.53 -0.67 1.70
N VAL A 79 -3.15 0.54 1.31
CA VAL A 79 -3.77 1.79 1.74
C VAL A 79 -4.29 2.57 0.53
N LEU A 80 -5.52 3.06 0.61
CA LEU A 80 -6.08 3.94 -0.41
C LEU A 80 -5.27 5.24 -0.49
N ALA A 81 -4.72 5.51 -1.67
CA ALA A 81 -3.88 6.66 -1.95
C ALA A 81 -4.58 7.73 -2.79
N GLU A 82 -5.44 7.33 -3.72
CA GLU A 82 -6.24 8.26 -4.51
C GLU A 82 -7.69 7.77 -4.61
N LEU A 83 -8.62 8.71 -4.52
CA LEU A 83 -10.03 8.47 -4.81
C LEU A 83 -10.32 8.72 -6.30
N PRO A 84 -11.40 8.14 -6.86
CA PRO A 84 -11.78 8.32 -8.25
C PRO A 84 -11.93 9.79 -8.64
N SER A 85 -11.27 10.18 -9.71
CA SER A 85 -11.33 11.51 -10.28
C SER A 85 -11.10 11.46 -11.80
N ARG A 86 -11.33 12.56 -12.50
CA ARG A 86 -10.98 12.64 -13.94
C ARG A 86 -9.49 12.44 -14.20
N LYS A 87 -8.64 12.81 -13.24
CA LYS A 87 -7.16 12.69 -13.37
C LYS A 87 -6.67 11.24 -13.36
N ASN A 88 -7.41 10.32 -12.75
CA ASN A 88 -7.07 8.89 -12.66
C ASN A 88 -8.10 7.97 -13.33
N HIS A 89 -8.89 8.52 -14.27
CA HIS A 89 -9.93 7.81 -15.01
C HIS A 89 -10.95 7.12 -14.10
N PHE A 90 -11.34 7.79 -13.01
CA PHE A 90 -12.31 7.32 -12.01
C PHE A 90 -11.95 5.99 -11.35
N ARG A 91 -10.65 5.73 -11.15
CA ARG A 91 -10.13 4.55 -10.44
C ARG A 91 -9.65 4.91 -9.04
N PHE A 92 -9.56 3.93 -8.17
CA PHE A 92 -8.88 4.04 -6.89
C PHE A 92 -7.39 3.67 -7.06
N LEU A 93 -6.48 4.46 -6.52
CA LEU A 93 -5.09 4.05 -6.37
C LEU A 93 -4.89 3.45 -4.98
N VAL A 94 -4.27 2.29 -4.91
CA VAL A 94 -3.87 1.64 -3.66
C VAL A 94 -2.35 1.45 -3.66
N PHE A 95 -1.71 1.87 -2.57
CA PHE A 95 -0.34 1.48 -2.28
C PHE A 95 -0.38 0.20 -1.46
N MET A 96 0.11 -0.89 -2.06
CA MET A 96 0.23 -2.18 -1.38
C MET A 96 1.34 -2.12 -0.33
N ASP A 97 1.27 -2.94 0.71
CA ASP A 97 2.27 -2.94 1.80
C ASP A 97 3.69 -3.34 1.33
N ASP A 98 3.82 -3.90 0.14
CA ASP A 98 5.10 -4.20 -0.51
C ASP A 98 5.58 -3.11 -1.49
N HIS A 99 5.05 -1.90 -1.38
CA HIS A 99 5.36 -0.76 -2.25
C HIS A 99 4.75 -0.79 -3.66
N THR A 100 4.05 -1.83 -4.05
CA THR A 100 3.43 -1.92 -5.37
C THR A 100 2.22 -0.99 -5.46
N PRO A 101 2.16 -0.03 -6.38
CA PRO A 101 0.97 0.75 -6.63
C PRO A 101 0.04 0.03 -7.60
N VAL A 102 -1.26 0.04 -7.33
CA VAL A 102 -2.25 -0.54 -8.25
C VAL A 102 -3.45 0.37 -8.39
N TYR A 103 -3.91 0.57 -9.63
CA TYR A 103 -5.24 1.10 -9.87
C TYR A 103 -6.26 -0.03 -9.82
N VAL A 104 -7.30 0.17 -9.03
CA VAL A 104 -8.33 -0.83 -8.79
C VAL A 104 -9.72 -0.18 -8.76
N GLY A 105 -10.73 -0.92 -9.22
CA GLY A 105 -12.13 -0.52 -9.12
C GLY A 105 -12.87 -1.32 -8.05
N LEU A 106 -14.03 -0.86 -7.66
CA LEU A 106 -15.01 -1.71 -6.99
C LEU A 106 -15.47 -2.81 -7.95
N PRO A 107 -15.62 -4.06 -7.54
CA PRO A 107 -15.62 -4.63 -6.20
C PRO A 107 -14.32 -5.36 -5.81
N PHE A 108 -13.17 -4.98 -6.35
CA PHE A 108 -11.91 -5.74 -6.23
C PHE A 108 -11.11 -5.43 -4.96
N PHE A 109 -11.63 -4.62 -4.05
CA PHE A 109 -11.01 -4.41 -2.74
C PHE A 109 -12.07 -4.39 -1.63
N HIS A 110 -11.62 -4.61 -0.39
CA HIS A 110 -12.44 -4.85 0.77
C HIS A 110 -11.93 -4.07 1.97
N LEU A 111 -12.83 -3.62 2.84
CA LEU A 111 -12.46 -2.86 4.04
C LEU A 111 -12.00 -3.78 5.17
N VAL A 112 -10.95 -3.39 5.86
CA VAL A 112 -10.53 -4.00 7.12
C VAL A 112 -11.60 -3.75 8.19
N CYS A 113 -11.97 -4.80 8.94
CA CYS A 113 -13.10 -4.76 9.90
C CYS A 113 -12.85 -3.82 11.07
N ARG A 114 -11.63 -3.86 11.64
CA ARG A 114 -11.20 -3.05 12.77
C ARG A 114 -9.81 -2.53 12.53
N PRO A 115 -9.65 -1.48 11.70
CA PRO A 115 -8.35 -0.90 11.43
C PRO A 115 -7.72 -0.36 12.72
N LEU A 116 -6.40 -0.31 12.75
CA LEU A 116 -5.66 0.38 13.78
C LEU A 116 -5.95 1.89 13.72
N GLU A 117 -5.80 2.58 14.83
CA GLU A 117 -5.92 4.03 14.88
C GLU A 117 -4.94 4.70 13.91
N ASN A 118 -3.69 4.24 13.91
CA ASN A 118 -2.71 4.56 12.88
C ASN A 118 -2.46 3.32 12.02
N MET A 119 -2.91 3.34 10.76
CA MET A 119 -2.74 2.24 9.82
C MET A 119 -1.28 1.88 9.54
N LEU A 120 -0.36 2.83 9.72
CA LEU A 120 1.06 2.63 9.46
C LEU A 120 1.74 1.78 10.56
N ASP A 121 1.08 1.53 11.68
CA ASP A 121 1.66 0.75 12.78
C ASP A 121 1.80 -0.74 12.45
N ASP A 122 1.01 -1.26 11.52
CA ASP A 122 1.13 -2.66 11.03
C ASP A 122 2.14 -2.80 9.86
N ILE A 123 2.59 -1.68 9.30
CA ILE A 123 3.61 -1.68 8.24
C ILE A 123 4.98 -1.82 8.89
N PRO A 124 5.80 -2.83 8.50
CA PRO A 124 7.15 -2.97 9.01
C PRO A 124 7.97 -1.69 8.78
N GLY A 125 8.85 -1.35 9.72
CA GLY A 125 9.78 -0.23 9.58
C GLY A 125 10.61 -0.34 8.30
N GLY A 126 10.91 0.80 7.66
CA GLY A 126 11.69 0.86 6.43
C GLY A 126 11.17 1.93 5.45
N LEU A 127 11.73 1.91 4.25
CA LEU A 127 11.47 2.94 3.23
C LEU A 127 9.98 3.10 2.90
N HIS A 128 9.22 2.01 2.83
CA HIS A 128 7.80 2.09 2.51
C HIS A 128 7.01 2.82 3.59
N LYS A 129 7.29 2.56 4.85
CA LYS A 129 6.63 3.25 5.97
C LYS A 129 6.93 4.75 5.95
N HIS A 130 8.20 5.14 5.77
CA HIS A 130 8.59 6.54 5.63
C HIS A 130 7.95 7.22 4.44
N PHE A 131 7.89 6.54 3.30
CA PHE A 131 7.18 7.04 2.13
C PHE A 131 5.70 7.30 2.44
N MET A 132 5.01 6.37 3.09
CA MET A 132 3.60 6.50 3.45
C MET A 132 3.37 7.64 4.44
N GLU A 133 4.24 7.80 5.44
CA GLU A 133 4.19 8.91 6.39
C GLU A 133 4.30 10.26 5.67
N GLN A 134 5.25 10.39 4.75
CA GLN A 134 5.42 11.61 3.95
C GLN A 134 4.24 11.84 3.00
N TYR A 135 3.77 10.80 2.33
CA TYR A 135 2.60 10.89 1.44
C TYR A 135 1.38 11.42 2.16
N MET A 136 1.10 10.92 3.37
CA MET A 136 -0.05 11.37 4.17
C MET A 136 0.10 12.83 4.65
N LYS A 137 1.32 13.28 4.93
CA LYS A 137 1.60 14.70 5.26
C LYS A 137 1.38 15.62 4.07
N ASP A 138 1.78 15.19 2.87
CA ASP A 138 1.69 15.98 1.64
C ASP A 138 0.28 16.00 1.05
N TRP A 139 -0.59 15.06 1.45
CA TRP A 139 -1.95 15.00 0.96
C TRP A 139 -2.74 16.30 1.30
N PRO A 140 -3.53 16.89 0.39
CA PRO A 140 -3.96 16.35 -0.93
C PRO A 140 -3.07 16.74 -2.12
N TYR A 141 -1.88 17.25 -1.91
CA TYR A 141 -0.97 17.73 -2.95
C TYR A 141 0.38 16.99 -2.96
N PRO A 142 0.39 15.64 -3.07
CA PRO A 142 1.64 14.90 -3.13
C PRO A 142 2.44 15.31 -4.36
N HIS A 143 3.76 15.31 -4.23
CA HIS A 143 4.63 15.65 -5.33
C HIS A 143 4.70 14.51 -6.35
N LEU A 144 4.43 14.83 -7.62
CA LEU A 144 4.54 13.91 -8.76
C LEU A 144 5.58 14.45 -9.75
N THR A 145 6.65 13.71 -9.94
CA THR A 145 7.64 14.01 -10.98
C THR A 145 7.05 13.74 -12.37
N LYS A 146 7.33 14.62 -13.31
CA LYS A 146 6.92 14.44 -14.71
C LYS A 146 7.94 13.58 -15.45
N TYR A 147 7.48 12.56 -16.12
CA TYR A 147 8.27 11.66 -16.95
C TYR A 147 7.75 11.67 -18.38
N ARG A 148 8.57 11.17 -19.32
CA ARG A 148 8.22 10.94 -20.73
C ARG A 148 8.52 9.50 -21.09
N VAL A 149 7.72 8.91 -21.97
CA VAL A 149 8.02 7.59 -22.56
C VAL A 149 9.36 7.66 -23.29
N GLY A 150 10.20 6.64 -23.10
CA GLY A 150 11.57 6.59 -23.62
C GLY A 150 12.60 7.28 -22.72
N GLN A 151 12.20 7.95 -21.64
CA GLN A 151 13.14 8.58 -20.71
C GLN A 151 13.88 7.50 -19.90
N SER A 152 15.23 7.62 -19.88
CA SER A 152 16.08 6.83 -18.99
C SER A 152 16.17 7.46 -17.61
N LEU A 153 16.15 6.63 -16.57
CA LEU A 153 16.30 7.03 -15.16
C LEU A 153 16.86 5.86 -14.36
N ASN A 154 17.21 6.13 -13.10
CA ASN A 154 17.53 5.07 -12.15
C ASN A 154 16.36 4.88 -11.16
N ALA A 155 16.09 3.61 -10.85
CA ALA A 155 15.09 3.21 -9.85
C ALA A 155 15.64 2.07 -8.99
N GLU A 156 15.22 2.02 -7.74
CA GLU A 156 15.57 0.92 -6.84
C GLU A 156 14.87 -0.37 -7.31
N TYR A 157 15.68 -1.41 -7.50
CA TYR A 157 15.25 -2.77 -7.78
C TYR A 157 16.18 -3.77 -7.09
N LEU A 158 15.62 -4.68 -6.33
CA LEU A 158 16.36 -5.67 -5.53
C LEU A 158 17.36 -5.04 -4.53
N GLY A 159 17.05 -3.86 -4.00
CA GLY A 159 17.87 -3.15 -3.02
C GLY A 159 18.95 -2.26 -3.60
N GLU A 160 19.07 -2.16 -4.94
CA GLU A 160 20.07 -1.34 -5.62
C GLU A 160 19.44 -0.40 -6.65
N GLN A 161 20.06 0.77 -6.87
CA GLN A 161 19.67 1.68 -7.94
C GLN A 161 20.12 1.10 -9.28
N GLN A 162 19.17 0.86 -10.18
CA GLN A 162 19.43 0.27 -11.49
C GLN A 162 18.85 1.12 -12.61
N SER A 163 19.54 1.16 -13.74
CA SER A 163 19.07 1.85 -14.94
C SER A 163 17.82 1.20 -15.50
N CYS A 164 16.84 2.04 -15.80
CA CYS A 164 15.60 1.63 -16.43
C CYS A 164 15.09 2.69 -17.41
N GLU A 165 14.12 2.34 -18.22
CA GLU A 165 13.48 3.21 -19.19
C GLU A 165 11.97 3.23 -19.00
N VAL A 166 11.36 4.41 -19.10
CA VAL A 166 9.91 4.56 -19.04
C VAL A 166 9.28 4.02 -20.31
N GLN A 167 8.45 2.99 -20.18
CA GLN A 167 7.73 2.37 -21.30
C GLN A 167 6.30 2.91 -21.47
N ALA A 168 5.65 3.26 -20.37
CA ALA A 168 4.29 3.78 -20.38
C ALA A 168 4.04 4.70 -19.17
N ILE A 169 3.04 5.55 -19.31
CA ILE A 169 2.57 6.43 -18.23
C ILE A 169 1.06 6.23 -18.09
N ASP A 170 0.61 5.96 -16.88
CA ASP A 170 -0.80 5.86 -16.55
C ASP A 170 -1.09 6.73 -15.32
N CYS A 171 -1.55 7.94 -15.55
CA CYS A 171 -1.90 8.93 -14.53
C CYS A 171 -0.74 9.17 -13.54
N SER A 172 -0.87 8.69 -12.29
CA SER A 172 0.16 8.83 -11.25
C SER A 172 1.25 7.76 -11.30
N LEU A 173 1.17 6.81 -12.24
CA LEU A 173 2.10 5.70 -12.38
C LEU A 173 2.94 5.79 -13.65
N ILE A 174 4.16 5.25 -13.58
CA ILE A 174 4.99 4.94 -14.75
C ILE A 174 5.28 3.45 -14.78
N GLN A 175 5.28 2.86 -15.97
CA GLN A 175 5.84 1.54 -16.19
C GLN A 175 7.29 1.69 -16.64
N VAL A 176 8.19 1.03 -15.94
CA VAL A 176 9.61 1.00 -16.29
C VAL A 176 10.04 -0.39 -16.70
N VAL A 177 11.06 -0.47 -17.55
CA VAL A 177 11.77 -1.69 -17.88
C VAL A 177 13.22 -1.54 -17.45
N PHE A 178 13.70 -2.45 -16.60
CA PHE A 178 15.09 -2.48 -16.15
C PHE A 178 15.99 -3.06 -17.24
N GLN A 179 17.16 -2.42 -17.45
CA GLN A 179 18.07 -2.81 -18.54
C GLN A 179 18.76 -4.14 -18.27
N ALA A 180 18.97 -4.51 -17.01
CA ALA A 180 19.75 -5.68 -16.62
C ALA A 180 19.07 -7.01 -16.99
N ASP A 181 17.75 -7.11 -16.77
CA ASP A 181 17.00 -8.37 -16.90
C ASP A 181 15.67 -8.23 -17.66
N HIS A 182 15.41 -7.01 -18.19
CA HIS A 182 14.15 -6.66 -18.86
C HIS A 182 12.90 -6.81 -17.98
N HIS A 183 13.07 -6.83 -16.64
CA HIS A 183 11.97 -6.80 -15.70
C HIS A 183 11.13 -5.54 -15.89
N ARG A 184 9.80 -5.69 -15.86
CA ARG A 184 8.83 -4.60 -16.00
C ARG A 184 8.00 -4.47 -14.76
N GLU A 185 7.84 -3.24 -14.27
CA GLU A 185 6.95 -2.97 -13.16
C GLU A 185 6.35 -1.55 -13.25
N TRP A 186 5.22 -1.37 -12.55
CA TRP A 186 4.62 -0.07 -12.34
C TRP A 186 5.16 0.54 -11.05
N ILE A 187 5.57 1.81 -11.12
CA ILE A 187 6.08 2.58 -10.00
C ILE A 187 5.28 3.88 -9.89
N TYR A 188 4.94 4.28 -8.68
CA TYR A 188 4.32 5.58 -8.41
C TYR A 188 5.31 6.71 -8.72
N ARG A 189 4.86 7.75 -9.42
CA ARG A 189 5.70 8.86 -9.88
C ARG A 189 6.30 9.72 -8.75
N GLY A 190 5.80 9.60 -7.54
CA GLY A 190 6.36 10.19 -6.32
C GLY A 190 7.10 9.20 -5.43
N SER A 191 7.33 7.95 -5.87
CA SER A 191 7.98 6.92 -5.07
C SER A 191 9.44 7.25 -4.80
N ILE A 192 9.88 7.03 -3.55
CA ILE A 192 11.29 7.15 -3.14
C ILE A 192 12.20 6.10 -3.79
N ARG A 193 11.65 5.10 -4.48
CA ARG A 193 12.41 4.17 -5.33
C ARG A 193 13.01 4.86 -6.56
N LEU A 194 12.43 5.99 -6.97
CA LEU A 194 12.92 6.80 -8.09
C LEU A 194 14.00 7.76 -7.61
N GLU A 195 15.13 7.82 -8.32
CA GLU A 195 16.30 8.61 -7.94
C GLU A 195 15.96 10.09 -7.63
N HIS A 196 15.18 10.73 -8.48
CA HIS A 196 14.78 12.14 -8.29
C HIS A 196 13.93 12.36 -7.04
N ALA A 197 13.07 11.42 -6.70
CA ALA A 197 12.24 11.50 -5.50
C ALA A 197 13.05 11.17 -4.23
N GLN A 198 14.00 10.25 -4.32
CA GLN A 198 14.91 9.92 -3.23
C GLN A 198 15.80 11.09 -2.83
N ALA A 199 16.40 11.78 -3.78
CA ALA A 199 17.22 12.97 -3.53
C ALA A 199 16.43 14.05 -2.77
N ARG A 200 15.20 14.33 -3.21
CA ARG A 200 14.31 15.29 -2.54
C ARG A 200 13.92 14.86 -1.13
N PHE A 201 13.65 13.58 -0.93
CA PHE A 201 13.30 13.03 0.38
C PHE A 201 14.44 13.22 1.39
N LEU A 202 15.68 12.95 0.96
CA LEU A 202 16.87 13.15 1.78
C LEU A 202 17.08 14.63 2.14
N GLU A 203 16.88 15.55 1.19
CA GLU A 203 16.96 17.00 1.45
C GLU A 203 15.92 17.46 2.48
N LEU A 204 14.70 16.95 2.42
CA LEU A 204 13.64 17.28 3.37
C LEU A 204 13.95 16.74 4.77
N SER A 205 14.48 15.52 4.88
CA SER A 205 14.87 14.91 6.15
C SER A 205 15.97 15.70 6.85
N VAL A 206 17.00 16.10 6.12
CA VAL A 206 18.12 16.93 6.66
C VAL A 206 17.61 18.29 7.16
N ARG A 207 16.69 18.93 6.41
CA ARG A 207 16.11 20.22 6.86
C ARG A 207 15.28 20.10 8.13
N THR A 208 14.54 19.00 8.27
CA THR A 208 13.70 18.75 9.47
C THR A 208 14.58 18.51 10.70
N GLU A 209 15.68 17.78 10.57
CA GLU A 209 16.65 17.55 11.63
C GLU A 209 17.32 18.87 12.07
N ALA A 210 17.75 19.68 11.12
CA ALA A 210 18.38 20.98 11.40
C ALA A 210 17.42 21.97 12.10
N MET A 211 16.11 21.94 11.78
CA MET A 211 15.10 22.76 12.46
C MET A 211 14.85 22.30 13.90
N ASN A 212 14.82 20.98 14.13
CA ASN A 212 14.59 20.44 15.48
C ASN A 212 15.79 20.68 16.42
N GLU A 213 17.01 20.77 15.90
CA GLU A 213 18.21 21.12 16.67
C GLU A 213 18.24 22.61 17.03
N SER A 214 17.70 23.49 16.18
CA SER A 214 17.64 24.94 16.44
C SER A 214 16.57 25.35 17.46
N ASP A 215 15.54 24.54 17.68
CA ASP A 215 14.48 24.78 18.67
C ASP A 215 14.81 24.20 20.06
N SER A 216 15.97 23.58 20.22
CA SER A 216 16.44 22.93 21.46
C SER A 216 17.45 23.78 22.24
N ASP A 217 17.83 24.95 21.74
CA ASP A 217 18.68 25.97 22.42
C ASP A 217 17.81 27.16 22.88
#